data_a080153e0d1e7db0e46d4d9227655e04
#
_entry.id   a080153e0d1e7db0e46d4d9227655e04
#
_cell.length_a   1.000
_cell.length_b   1.000
_cell.length_c   1.000
_cell.angle_alpha   90.00
_cell.angle_beta   90.00
_cell.angle_gamma   90.00
#
_symmetry.space_group_name_H-M   'P 1'
#
loop_
_entity.id
_entity.type
_entity.pdbx_description
1 polymer ?
#
loop_
_entity_poly.entity_id
_entity_poly.type
_entity_poly.pdbx_seq_one_letter_code
_entity_poly.pdbx_strand_id
1 'polypeptide(L)'
;MRPFPFNLTGPEFLLFFAVFGLCVALFPLIRRRRQGNNALDPLPRITDPIQIATLRGGYKEAVRMLVVTLEDRGFLAQDGKTLTAVAKDAGYLKNKLEIAVFNYFKSGKHPSGVFNDSAVCIAGYAVEEALESLGLRATRAQRLNQCWLSIGVFGAVAALRIALSGPPFLFLVFETIGLILVAAWVSRQGMTARGARLLNQLRELFARLKARGPRIRRNAQGQEVALLAAVFGFSALPTAFAGTLRMLRPPANSSSGCGSSGCGGGGGCGGGCGGGCGG
;
A
#
# COMPACT_ATOMS: atom_id res chain seq x y z
N MET A 1 -12.37 3.21 46.63
CA MET A 1 -12.06 1.98 45.82
C MET A 1 -11.92 2.42 44.36
N ARG A 2 -10.79 2.12 43.72
CA ARG A 2 -10.61 2.43 42.29
C ARG A 2 -11.34 1.36 41.47
N PRO A 3 -12.12 1.71 40.43
CA PRO A 3 -12.82 0.74 39.61
C PRO A 3 -11.80 -0.09 38.79
N PHE A 4 -12.18 -1.35 38.47
CA PHE A 4 -11.44 -2.16 37.52
C PHE A 4 -11.42 -1.46 36.15
N PRO A 5 -10.29 -1.41 35.42
CA PRO A 5 -8.98 -2.07 35.65
C PRO A 5 -7.94 -1.19 36.38
N PHE A 6 -8.30 -0.03 36.92
CA PHE A 6 -7.36 0.96 37.47
C PHE A 6 -6.87 0.63 38.89
N ASN A 7 -7.36 -0.43 39.53
CA ASN A 7 -6.86 -0.95 40.79
C ASN A 7 -5.70 -1.94 40.64
N LEU A 8 -5.30 -2.28 39.39
CA LEU A 8 -4.20 -3.19 39.10
C LEU A 8 -2.85 -2.54 39.43
N THR A 9 -1.88 -3.39 39.81
CA THR A 9 -0.48 -2.98 39.99
C THR A 9 0.11 -2.49 38.65
N GLY A 10 1.19 -1.72 38.66
CA GLY A 10 1.81 -1.16 37.46
C GLY A 10 2.02 -2.18 36.33
N PRO A 11 2.72 -3.31 36.60
CA PRO A 11 2.97 -4.33 35.57
C PRO A 11 1.70 -5.06 35.09
N GLU A 12 0.76 -5.33 35.99
CA GLU A 12 -0.52 -5.96 35.62
C GLU A 12 -1.37 -5.08 34.71
N PHE A 13 -1.37 -3.77 34.96
CA PHE A 13 -2.06 -2.83 34.12
C PHE A 13 -1.42 -2.74 32.72
N LEU A 14 -0.10 -2.73 32.60
CA LEU A 14 0.59 -2.73 31.31
C LEU A 14 0.21 -3.97 30.50
N LEU A 15 0.20 -5.15 31.12
CA LEU A 15 -0.21 -6.38 30.45
C LEU A 15 -1.69 -6.32 29.99
N PHE A 16 -2.58 -5.83 30.85
CA PHE A 16 -3.98 -5.60 30.49
C PHE A 16 -4.11 -4.63 29.32
N PHE A 17 -3.38 -3.51 29.35
CA PHE A 17 -3.45 -2.49 28.33
C PHE A 17 -2.90 -2.97 26.99
N ALA A 18 -1.82 -3.78 26.99
CA ALA A 18 -1.30 -4.44 25.80
C ALA A 18 -2.32 -5.36 25.13
N VAL A 19 -2.95 -6.25 25.92
CA VAL A 19 -3.94 -7.20 25.41
C VAL A 19 -5.20 -6.45 24.90
N PHE A 20 -5.71 -5.51 25.68
CA PHE A 20 -6.84 -4.69 25.31
C PHE A 20 -6.56 -3.89 24.04
N GLY A 21 -5.41 -3.21 23.99
CA GLY A 21 -4.99 -2.42 22.84
C GLY A 21 -4.82 -3.26 21.57
N LEU A 22 -4.25 -4.46 21.71
CA LEU A 22 -4.14 -5.39 20.59
C LEU A 22 -5.52 -5.84 20.09
N CYS A 23 -6.46 -6.14 21.00
CA CYS A 23 -7.84 -6.48 20.63
C CYS A 23 -8.51 -5.34 19.88
N VAL A 24 -8.38 -4.09 20.37
CA VAL A 24 -8.94 -2.89 19.70
C VAL A 24 -8.29 -2.67 18.34
N ALA A 25 -6.96 -2.83 18.23
CA ALA A 25 -6.25 -2.67 16.97
C ALA A 25 -6.61 -3.75 15.92
N LEU A 26 -6.87 -4.99 16.36
CA LEU A 26 -7.22 -6.11 15.49
C LEU A 26 -8.73 -6.21 15.20
N PHE A 27 -9.57 -5.60 16.03
CA PHE A 27 -11.04 -5.63 15.88
C PHE A 27 -11.51 -5.29 14.45
N PRO A 28 -11.00 -4.25 13.79
CA PRO A 28 -11.38 -3.94 12.42
C PRO A 28 -11.02 -5.03 11.40
N LEU A 29 -9.94 -5.76 11.60
CA LEU A 29 -9.61 -6.91 10.73
C LEU A 29 -10.61 -8.05 10.89
N ILE A 30 -10.99 -8.35 12.14
CA ILE A 30 -11.96 -9.39 12.44
C ILE A 30 -13.33 -9.01 11.89
N ARG A 31 -13.76 -7.75 12.09
CA ARG A 31 -15.02 -7.22 11.57
C ARG A 31 -15.07 -7.28 10.05
N ARG A 32 -14.00 -6.87 9.37
CA ARG A 32 -13.88 -6.94 7.89
C ARG A 32 -13.98 -8.38 7.39
N ARG A 33 -13.34 -9.34 8.08
CA ARG A 33 -13.44 -10.77 7.73
C ARG A 33 -14.85 -11.30 7.89
N ARG A 34 -15.56 -10.95 8.97
CA ARG A 34 -16.95 -11.38 9.22
C ARG A 34 -17.94 -10.78 8.22
N GLN A 35 -17.84 -9.49 7.94
CA GLN A 35 -18.71 -8.83 6.95
C GLN A 35 -18.55 -9.44 5.54
N GLY A 36 -17.36 -9.94 5.22
CA GLY A 36 -17.13 -10.65 3.99
C GLY A 36 -17.88 -11.98 3.87
N ASN A 37 -18.20 -12.66 4.96
CA ASN A 37 -18.87 -13.97 4.90
C ASN A 37 -20.37 -13.88 4.60
N ASN A 38 -21.00 -12.75 4.89
CA ASN A 38 -22.46 -12.57 4.75
C ASN A 38 -22.86 -11.88 3.45
N ALA A 39 -21.95 -11.47 2.57
CA ALA A 39 -22.30 -10.78 1.34
C ALA A 39 -22.57 -11.79 0.22
N LEU A 40 -23.86 -12.07 -0.01
CA LEU A 40 -24.42 -12.81 -1.16
C LEU A 40 -24.34 -12.02 -2.48
N ASP A 41 -23.85 -10.78 -2.43
CA ASP A 41 -23.78 -9.93 -3.61
C ASP A 41 -22.82 -10.49 -4.66
N PRO A 42 -23.20 -10.47 -5.94
CA PRO A 42 -22.33 -10.89 -7.03
C PRO A 42 -21.06 -10.06 -7.05
N LEU A 43 -19.92 -10.75 -7.21
CA LEU A 43 -18.63 -10.08 -7.30
C LEU A 43 -18.49 -9.37 -8.65
N PRO A 44 -18.00 -8.14 -8.70
CA PRO A 44 -17.75 -7.45 -9.96
C PRO A 44 -16.69 -8.20 -10.77
N ARG A 45 -16.90 -8.30 -12.08
CA ARG A 45 -15.92 -8.90 -13.00
C ARG A 45 -14.80 -7.90 -13.25
N ILE A 46 -13.63 -8.16 -12.69
CA ILE A 46 -12.42 -7.37 -12.92
C ILE A 46 -11.48 -8.19 -13.78
N THR A 47 -11.18 -7.70 -14.98
CA THR A 47 -10.27 -8.33 -15.94
C THR A 47 -8.98 -7.53 -16.14
N ASP A 48 -8.96 -6.26 -15.72
CA ASP A 48 -7.80 -5.38 -15.87
C ASP A 48 -6.71 -5.73 -14.83
N PRO A 49 -5.50 -6.14 -15.28
CA PRO A 49 -4.38 -6.45 -14.39
C PRO A 49 -4.01 -5.31 -13.44
N ILE A 50 -4.18 -4.03 -13.88
CA ILE A 50 -3.88 -2.85 -13.09
C ILE A 50 -4.80 -2.78 -11.86
N GLN A 51 -6.10 -3.00 -12.07
CA GLN A 51 -7.07 -3.03 -10.99
C GLN A 51 -6.80 -4.17 -10.01
N ILE A 52 -6.44 -5.36 -10.51
CA ILE A 52 -6.11 -6.52 -9.67
C ILE A 52 -4.85 -6.26 -8.82
N ALA A 53 -3.80 -5.69 -9.42
CA ALA A 53 -2.58 -5.33 -8.71
C ALA A 53 -2.83 -4.25 -7.65
N THR A 54 -3.65 -3.23 -8.00
CA THR A 54 -4.08 -2.17 -7.07
C THR A 54 -4.91 -2.73 -5.92
N LEU A 55 -5.81 -3.68 -6.19
CA LEU A 55 -6.59 -4.36 -5.16
C LEU A 55 -5.68 -5.08 -4.16
N ARG A 56 -4.65 -5.78 -4.63
CA ARG A 56 -3.72 -6.56 -3.79
C ARG A 56 -2.85 -5.68 -2.90
N GLY A 57 -2.21 -4.65 -3.45
CA GLY A 57 -1.18 -3.90 -2.73
C GLY A 57 -1.22 -2.38 -2.89
N GLY A 58 -2.28 -1.84 -3.49
CA GLY A 58 -2.41 -0.40 -3.77
C GLY A 58 -1.72 0.02 -5.05
N TYR A 59 -1.83 1.32 -5.37
CA TYR A 59 -1.29 1.87 -6.61
C TYR A 59 0.22 1.62 -6.78
N LYS A 60 0.99 1.60 -5.69
CA LYS A 60 2.43 1.34 -5.74
C LYS A 60 2.75 -0.05 -6.29
N GLU A 61 1.91 -1.03 -5.97
CA GLU A 61 2.06 -2.39 -6.48
C GLU A 61 1.67 -2.47 -7.97
N ALA A 62 0.61 -1.73 -8.37
CA ALA A 62 0.24 -1.59 -9.76
C ALA A 62 1.34 -0.91 -10.60
N VAL A 63 1.97 0.14 -10.06
CA VAL A 63 3.10 0.80 -10.72
C VAL A 63 4.27 -0.16 -10.92
N ARG A 64 4.65 -0.96 -9.91
CA ARG A 64 5.69 -1.99 -10.07
C ARG A 64 5.35 -3.00 -11.15
N MET A 65 4.11 -3.49 -11.16
CA MET A 65 3.61 -4.41 -12.17
C MET A 65 3.68 -3.79 -13.57
N LEU A 66 3.27 -2.52 -13.70
CA LEU A 66 3.32 -1.79 -14.97
C LEU A 66 4.75 -1.64 -15.49
N VAL A 67 5.72 -1.30 -14.62
CA VAL A 67 7.12 -1.17 -15.05
C VAL A 67 7.63 -2.50 -15.62
N VAL A 68 7.37 -3.61 -14.94
CA VAL A 68 7.74 -4.95 -15.42
C VAL A 68 7.02 -5.29 -16.74
N THR A 69 5.75 -4.96 -16.86
CA THR A 69 4.96 -5.23 -18.06
C THR A 69 5.42 -4.37 -19.24
N LEU A 70 5.75 -3.09 -19.01
CA LEU A 70 6.28 -2.20 -20.03
C LEU A 70 7.67 -2.64 -20.51
N GLU A 71 8.51 -3.14 -19.60
CA GLU A 71 9.80 -3.75 -19.95
C GLU A 71 9.60 -5.01 -20.79
N ASP A 72 8.67 -5.92 -20.39
CA ASP A 72 8.39 -7.14 -21.15
C ASP A 72 7.83 -6.85 -22.56
N ARG A 73 7.02 -5.82 -22.69
CA ARG A 73 6.49 -5.33 -23.98
C ARG A 73 7.52 -4.53 -24.81
N GLY A 74 8.71 -4.27 -24.25
CA GLY A 74 9.80 -3.54 -24.89
C GLY A 74 9.56 -2.03 -25.00
N PHE A 75 8.70 -1.44 -24.17
CA PHE A 75 8.56 0.02 -24.04
C PHE A 75 9.63 0.62 -23.12
N LEU A 76 10.16 -0.17 -22.20
CA LEU A 76 11.26 0.21 -21.34
C LEU A 76 12.45 -0.71 -21.62
N ALA A 77 13.63 -0.12 -21.71
CA ALA A 77 14.90 -0.84 -21.78
C ALA A 77 15.69 -0.60 -20.49
N GLN A 78 16.33 -1.66 -20.00
CA GLN A 78 17.23 -1.56 -18.87
C GLN A 78 18.62 -1.24 -19.40
N ASP A 79 19.20 -0.12 -18.96
CA ASP A 79 20.56 0.26 -19.20
C ASP A 79 21.30 0.36 -17.85
N GLY A 80 22.04 -0.70 -17.53
CA GLY A 80 22.72 -0.81 -16.25
C GLY A 80 21.81 -0.68 -15.04
N LYS A 81 21.86 0.47 -14.34
CA LYS A 81 21.04 0.79 -13.17
C LYS A 81 19.87 1.73 -13.47
N THR A 82 19.64 2.08 -14.71
CA THR A 82 18.58 2.97 -15.15
C THR A 82 17.56 2.25 -16.03
N LEU A 83 16.35 2.77 -16.07
CA LEU A 83 15.30 2.34 -17.00
C LEU A 83 15.01 3.53 -17.90
N THR A 84 15.10 3.33 -19.19
CA THR A 84 14.84 4.36 -20.20
C THR A 84 13.67 3.94 -21.07
N ALA A 85 12.84 4.91 -21.45
CA ALA A 85 11.77 4.65 -22.42
C ALA A 85 12.37 4.50 -23.81
N VAL A 86 12.02 3.40 -24.47
CA VAL A 86 12.32 3.20 -25.89
C VAL A 86 11.31 4.02 -26.71
N ALA A 87 11.78 4.63 -27.79
CA ALA A 87 10.95 5.44 -28.69
C ALA A 87 9.93 4.56 -29.43
N LYS A 88 8.90 4.07 -28.72
CA LYS A 88 7.69 3.46 -29.27
C LYS A 88 6.54 4.41 -29.10
N ASP A 89 5.60 4.39 -30.06
CA ASP A 89 4.42 5.23 -29.99
C ASP A 89 3.61 4.94 -28.73
N ALA A 90 3.46 5.96 -27.89
CA ALA A 90 2.61 5.91 -26.69
C ALA A 90 1.12 5.63 -27.03
N GLY A 91 0.73 5.70 -28.29
CA GLY A 91 -0.63 5.40 -28.75
C GLY A 91 -1.12 3.98 -28.48
N TYR A 92 -0.20 3.04 -28.24
CA TYR A 92 -0.54 1.68 -27.84
C TYR A 92 -0.86 1.54 -26.34
N LEU A 93 -0.63 2.58 -25.53
CA LEU A 93 -0.92 2.61 -24.09
C LEU A 93 -2.35 3.11 -23.88
N LYS A 94 -3.21 2.28 -23.31
CA LYS A 94 -4.64 2.59 -23.16
C LYS A 94 -4.99 3.21 -21.81
N ASN A 95 -4.20 2.94 -20.77
CA ASN A 95 -4.52 3.35 -19.40
C ASN A 95 -3.73 4.60 -19.03
N LYS A 96 -4.39 5.56 -18.35
CA LYS A 96 -3.77 6.80 -17.86
C LYS A 96 -2.55 6.53 -16.97
N LEU A 97 -2.60 5.46 -16.14
CA LEU A 97 -1.49 5.09 -15.29
C LEU A 97 -0.30 4.54 -16.08
N GLU A 98 -0.55 3.75 -17.15
CA GLU A 98 0.52 3.28 -18.06
C GLU A 98 1.22 4.47 -18.73
N ILE A 99 0.44 5.42 -19.24
CA ILE A 99 0.96 6.63 -19.91
C ILE A 99 1.78 7.47 -18.91
N ALA A 100 1.31 7.65 -17.69
CA ALA A 100 2.02 8.40 -16.66
C ALA A 100 3.37 7.74 -16.30
N VAL A 101 3.38 6.43 -16.12
CA VAL A 101 4.62 5.66 -15.84
C VAL A 101 5.58 5.72 -17.02
N PHE A 102 5.10 5.55 -18.26
CA PHE A 102 5.94 5.65 -19.46
C PHE A 102 6.57 7.03 -19.61
N ASN A 103 5.78 8.10 -19.44
CA ASN A 103 6.27 9.49 -19.51
C ASN A 103 7.28 9.81 -18.42
N TYR A 104 7.13 9.23 -17.23
CA TYR A 104 8.12 9.33 -16.16
C TYR A 104 9.50 8.82 -16.62
N PHE A 105 9.55 7.63 -17.22
CA PHE A 105 10.81 7.05 -17.72
C PHE A 105 11.34 7.73 -18.96
N LYS A 106 10.48 8.36 -19.80
CA LYS A 106 10.89 9.17 -20.94
C LYS A 106 11.72 10.39 -20.51
N SER A 107 11.51 10.91 -19.29
CA SER A 107 12.29 12.01 -18.73
C SER A 107 13.63 11.60 -18.09
N GLY A 108 14.04 10.34 -18.20
CA GLY A 108 15.34 9.84 -17.72
C GLY A 108 15.53 9.85 -16.20
N LYS A 109 14.44 9.88 -15.42
CA LYS A 109 14.48 9.93 -13.97
C LYS A 109 14.80 8.56 -13.35
N HIS A 110 15.36 8.58 -12.12
CA HIS A 110 15.72 7.36 -11.40
C HIS A 110 14.49 6.48 -11.07
N PRO A 111 14.54 5.14 -11.26
CA PRO A 111 13.39 4.25 -11.11
C PRO A 111 12.68 4.31 -9.75
N SER A 112 13.42 4.51 -8.65
CA SER A 112 12.83 4.59 -7.31
C SER A 112 11.94 5.83 -7.10
N GLY A 113 12.12 6.88 -7.90
CA GLY A 113 11.33 8.11 -7.82
C GLY A 113 9.93 8.01 -8.43
N VAL A 114 9.64 6.98 -9.22
CA VAL A 114 8.33 6.80 -9.90
C VAL A 114 7.14 6.80 -8.94
N PHE A 115 7.34 6.36 -7.69
CA PHE A 115 6.29 6.31 -6.68
C PHE A 115 5.93 7.68 -6.07
N ASN A 116 6.77 8.69 -6.29
CA ASN A 116 6.61 10.04 -5.75
C ASN A 116 6.30 11.07 -6.86
N ASP A 117 6.23 10.63 -8.12
CA ASP A 117 5.85 11.49 -9.22
C ASP A 117 4.36 11.86 -9.14
N SER A 118 4.04 13.14 -9.29
CA SER A 118 2.68 13.66 -9.12
C SER A 118 1.70 13.07 -10.13
N ALA A 119 2.10 12.94 -11.40
CA ALA A 119 1.23 12.40 -12.44
C ALA A 119 0.91 10.91 -12.21
N VAL A 120 1.92 10.14 -11.78
CA VAL A 120 1.76 8.72 -11.42
C VAL A 120 0.90 8.57 -10.19
N CYS A 121 1.08 9.41 -9.16
CA CYS A 121 0.26 9.40 -7.96
C CYS A 121 -1.21 9.70 -8.26
N ILE A 122 -1.50 10.75 -9.04
CA ILE A 122 -2.87 11.14 -9.41
C ILE A 122 -3.55 10.01 -10.20
N ALA A 123 -2.88 9.48 -11.22
CA ALA A 123 -3.42 8.37 -12.00
C ALA A 123 -3.63 7.10 -11.15
N GLY A 124 -2.70 6.82 -10.22
CA GLY A 124 -2.80 5.69 -9.30
C GLY A 124 -3.95 5.80 -8.31
N TYR A 125 -4.17 7.00 -7.74
CA TYR A 125 -5.31 7.25 -6.85
C TYR A 125 -6.65 7.14 -7.58
N ALA A 126 -6.75 7.55 -8.85
CA ALA A 126 -7.97 7.37 -9.63
C ALA A 126 -8.36 5.88 -9.78
N VAL A 127 -7.37 4.99 -9.93
CA VAL A 127 -7.63 3.54 -9.95
C VAL A 127 -8.04 3.03 -8.56
N GLU A 128 -7.44 3.54 -7.48
CA GLU A 128 -7.85 3.18 -6.11
C GLU A 128 -9.29 3.62 -5.84
N GLU A 129 -9.67 4.83 -6.23
CA GLU A 129 -11.02 5.38 -6.06
C GLU A 129 -12.07 4.56 -6.83
N ALA A 130 -11.75 4.12 -8.03
CA ALA A 130 -12.61 3.20 -8.79
C ALA A 130 -12.83 1.87 -8.05
N LEU A 131 -11.83 1.34 -7.35
CA LEU A 131 -11.98 0.14 -6.54
C LEU A 131 -12.71 0.39 -5.21
N GLU A 132 -12.59 1.59 -4.66
CA GLU A 132 -13.35 2.04 -3.48
C GLU A 132 -14.85 2.15 -3.81
N SER A 133 -15.21 2.70 -4.98
CA SER A 133 -16.61 2.79 -5.43
C SER A 133 -17.25 1.43 -5.65
N LEU A 134 -16.47 0.42 -6.05
CA LEU A 134 -16.92 -0.98 -6.16
C LEU A 134 -16.98 -1.71 -4.81
N GLY A 135 -16.64 -1.05 -3.70
CA GLY A 135 -16.60 -1.64 -2.37
C GLY A 135 -15.52 -2.71 -2.15
N LEU A 136 -14.54 -2.82 -3.06
CA LEU A 136 -13.44 -3.79 -2.97
C LEU A 136 -12.30 -3.29 -2.10
N ARG A 137 -12.15 -1.97 -1.96
CA ARG A 137 -11.24 -1.31 -1.04
C ARG A 137 -12.00 -0.42 -0.06
N ALA A 138 -11.49 -0.32 1.16
CA ALA A 138 -12.02 0.60 2.15
C ALA A 138 -11.71 2.04 1.74
N THR A 139 -12.70 2.93 1.82
CA THR A 139 -12.52 4.34 1.49
C THR A 139 -11.46 4.98 2.38
N ARG A 140 -10.78 5.99 1.86
CA ARG A 140 -9.77 6.74 2.59
C ARG A 140 -10.35 7.35 3.88
N ALA A 141 -11.58 7.85 3.82
CA ALA A 141 -12.29 8.38 4.99
C ALA A 141 -12.51 7.31 6.06
N GLN A 142 -12.93 6.10 5.68
CA GLN A 142 -13.12 4.98 6.62
C GLN A 142 -11.80 4.57 7.28
N ARG A 143 -10.70 4.53 6.52
CA ARG A 143 -9.37 4.20 7.05
C ARG A 143 -8.88 5.24 8.04
N LEU A 144 -9.06 6.53 7.74
CA LEU A 144 -8.70 7.63 8.61
C LEU A 144 -9.55 7.65 9.88
N ASN A 145 -10.87 7.55 9.75
CA ASN A 145 -11.77 7.53 10.90
C ASN A 145 -11.45 6.38 11.86
N GLN A 146 -11.12 5.21 11.32
CA GLN A 146 -10.70 4.05 12.11
C GLN A 146 -9.38 4.29 12.85
N CYS A 147 -8.42 4.95 12.19
CA CYS A 147 -7.16 5.31 12.82
C CYS A 147 -7.39 6.32 13.96
N TRP A 148 -8.19 7.37 13.74
CA TRP A 148 -8.53 8.35 14.75
C TRP A 148 -9.29 7.77 15.95
N LEU A 149 -10.24 6.85 15.70
CA LEU A 149 -10.93 6.14 16.77
C LEU A 149 -9.96 5.33 17.63
N SER A 150 -9.02 4.60 17.02
CA SER A 150 -8.02 3.83 17.77
C SER A 150 -7.12 4.75 18.60
N ILE A 151 -6.64 5.86 18.03
CA ILE A 151 -5.82 6.85 18.74
C ILE A 151 -6.61 7.45 19.90
N GLY A 152 -7.88 7.81 19.69
CA GLY A 152 -8.75 8.38 20.72
C GLY A 152 -8.97 7.41 21.89
N VAL A 153 -9.23 6.14 21.63
CA VAL A 153 -9.41 5.11 22.65
C VAL A 153 -8.12 4.91 23.45
N PHE A 154 -6.97 4.74 22.77
CA PHE A 154 -5.70 4.55 23.47
C PHE A 154 -5.29 5.78 24.28
N GLY A 155 -5.46 6.97 23.72
CA GLY A 155 -5.17 8.22 24.39
C GLY A 155 -6.05 8.44 25.62
N ALA A 156 -7.35 8.17 25.53
CA ALA A 156 -8.28 8.30 26.64
C ALA A 156 -7.95 7.34 27.81
N VAL A 157 -7.67 6.08 27.52
CA VAL A 157 -7.30 5.09 28.55
C VAL A 157 -5.96 5.45 29.20
N ALA A 158 -4.97 5.88 28.41
CA ALA A 158 -3.68 6.30 28.93
C ALA A 158 -3.81 7.57 29.82
N ALA A 159 -4.55 8.58 29.37
CA ALA A 159 -4.79 9.81 30.12
C ALA A 159 -5.51 9.55 31.45
N LEU A 160 -6.55 8.70 31.42
CA LEU A 160 -7.29 8.33 32.63
C LEU A 160 -6.40 7.60 33.64
N ARG A 161 -5.52 6.71 33.17
CA ARG A 161 -4.58 6.01 34.03
C ARG A 161 -3.59 6.97 34.69
N ILE A 162 -3.02 7.91 33.93
CA ILE A 162 -2.11 8.93 34.47
C ILE A 162 -2.80 9.79 35.53
N ALA A 163 -4.05 10.20 35.29
CA ALA A 163 -4.83 11.00 36.22
C ALA A 163 -5.13 10.26 37.54
N LEU A 164 -5.35 8.94 37.49
CA LEU A 164 -5.75 8.15 38.66
C LEU A 164 -4.59 7.58 39.46
N SER A 165 -3.42 7.35 38.87
CA SER A 165 -2.38 6.51 39.49
C SER A 165 -0.99 7.15 39.58
N GLY A 166 -0.76 8.31 38.96
CA GLY A 166 0.57 8.93 38.93
C GLY A 166 1.63 8.13 38.15
N PRO A 167 2.91 8.58 38.12
CA PRO A 167 3.98 7.89 37.40
C PRO A 167 4.28 6.47 37.98
N PRO A 168 4.67 5.49 37.11
CA PRO A 168 5.65 5.64 36.04
C PRO A 168 5.01 5.67 34.63
N PHE A 169 4.99 6.84 34.02
CA PHE A 169 4.31 7.03 32.73
C PHE A 169 5.17 6.64 31.51
N LEU A 170 6.48 6.51 31.64
CA LEU A 170 7.37 6.22 30.51
C LEU A 170 7.02 4.92 29.78
N PHE A 171 6.82 3.83 30.51
CA PHE A 171 6.43 2.55 29.90
C PHE A 171 5.07 2.62 29.21
N LEU A 172 4.12 3.31 29.82
CA LEU A 172 2.78 3.52 29.25
C LEU A 172 2.83 4.35 27.95
N VAL A 173 3.72 5.34 27.87
CA VAL A 173 3.93 6.13 26.65
C VAL A 173 4.50 5.27 25.55
N PHE A 174 5.55 4.46 25.82
CA PHE A 174 6.13 3.56 24.82
C PHE A 174 5.11 2.54 24.32
N GLU A 175 4.31 1.97 25.22
CA GLU A 175 3.27 1.00 24.88
C GLU A 175 2.17 1.65 24.02
N THR A 176 1.71 2.86 24.38
CA THR A 176 0.72 3.61 23.62
C THR A 176 1.23 3.91 22.20
N ILE A 177 2.50 4.34 22.06
CA ILE A 177 3.13 4.56 20.77
C ILE A 177 3.15 3.26 19.96
N GLY A 178 3.55 2.15 20.57
CA GLY A 178 3.55 0.82 19.93
C GLY A 178 2.16 0.43 19.40
N LEU A 179 1.12 0.60 20.20
CA LEU A 179 -0.27 0.32 19.81
C LEU A 179 -0.76 1.23 18.68
N ILE A 180 -0.40 2.52 18.71
CA ILE A 180 -0.72 3.47 17.62
C ILE A 180 -0.03 3.01 16.32
N LEU A 181 1.21 2.59 16.37
CA LEU A 181 1.93 2.06 15.18
C LEU A 181 1.27 0.80 14.63
N VAL A 182 0.84 -0.12 15.50
CA VAL A 182 0.09 -1.33 15.10
C VAL A 182 -1.24 -0.94 14.46
N ALA A 183 -2.01 -0.03 15.07
CA ALA A 183 -3.28 0.45 14.54
C ALA A 183 -3.10 1.15 13.19
N ALA A 184 -2.06 1.96 13.02
CA ALA A 184 -1.72 2.60 11.75
C ALA A 184 -1.33 1.57 10.69
N TRP A 185 -0.56 0.55 11.05
CA TRP A 185 -0.19 -0.54 10.14
C TRP A 185 -1.42 -1.35 9.68
N VAL A 186 -2.32 -1.70 10.60
CA VAL A 186 -3.59 -2.38 10.31
C VAL A 186 -4.48 -1.52 9.40
N SER A 187 -4.55 -0.21 9.67
CA SER A 187 -5.36 0.74 8.87
C SER A 187 -4.85 0.90 7.44
N ARG A 188 -3.56 0.67 7.20
CA ARG A 188 -2.97 0.67 5.84
C ARG A 188 -3.43 -0.50 4.97
N GLN A 189 -3.90 -1.60 5.58
CA GLN A 189 -4.47 -2.73 4.84
C GLN A 189 -5.87 -2.35 4.33
N GLY A 190 -5.90 -1.67 3.17
CA GLY A 190 -7.13 -1.11 2.60
C GLY A 190 -8.07 -2.11 1.93
N MET A 191 -7.71 -3.40 1.81
CA MET A 191 -8.53 -4.41 1.14
C MET A 191 -9.73 -4.81 2.01
N THR A 192 -10.94 -4.80 1.43
CA THR A 192 -12.14 -5.30 2.09
C THR A 192 -12.22 -6.84 2.03
N ALA A 193 -13.11 -7.45 2.81
CA ALA A 193 -13.35 -8.88 2.72
C ALA A 193 -13.90 -9.31 1.34
N ARG A 194 -14.68 -8.42 0.70
CA ARG A 194 -15.20 -8.62 -0.67
C ARG A 194 -14.04 -8.64 -1.68
N GLY A 195 -13.07 -7.71 -1.54
CA GLY A 195 -11.85 -7.70 -2.34
C GLY A 195 -10.97 -8.92 -2.10
N ALA A 196 -10.86 -9.38 -0.86
CA ALA A 196 -10.09 -10.58 -0.53
C ALA A 196 -10.69 -11.86 -1.15
N ARG A 197 -12.01 -11.99 -1.15
CA ARG A 197 -12.71 -13.11 -1.83
C ARG A 197 -12.44 -13.08 -3.34
N LEU A 198 -12.62 -11.92 -3.97
CA LEU A 198 -12.35 -11.79 -5.39
C LEU A 198 -10.91 -12.18 -5.73
N LEU A 199 -9.94 -11.71 -4.95
CA LEU A 199 -8.54 -12.05 -5.16
C LEU A 199 -8.28 -13.56 -4.98
N ASN A 200 -8.92 -14.22 -4.02
CA ASN A 200 -8.80 -15.66 -3.82
C ASN A 200 -9.41 -16.44 -4.99
N GLN A 201 -10.58 -16.05 -5.49
CA GLN A 201 -11.16 -16.66 -6.69
C GLN A 201 -10.25 -16.50 -7.91
N LEU A 202 -9.67 -15.30 -8.11
CA LEU A 202 -8.70 -15.06 -9.18
C LEU A 202 -7.45 -15.95 -9.01
N ARG A 203 -6.98 -16.17 -7.80
CA ARG A 203 -5.84 -17.07 -7.53
C ARG A 203 -6.15 -18.52 -7.88
N GLU A 204 -7.35 -18.99 -7.60
CA GLU A 204 -7.80 -20.33 -7.96
C GLU A 204 -7.93 -20.47 -9.48
N LEU A 205 -8.57 -19.51 -10.14
CA LEU A 205 -8.71 -19.50 -11.60
C LEU A 205 -7.35 -19.49 -12.31
N PHE A 206 -6.40 -18.70 -11.83
CA PHE A 206 -5.07 -18.56 -12.43
C PHE A 206 -4.00 -19.49 -11.83
N ALA A 207 -4.38 -20.48 -11.03
CA ALA A 207 -3.42 -21.42 -10.42
C ALA A 207 -2.52 -22.14 -11.46
N ARG A 208 -3.08 -22.48 -12.61
CA ARG A 208 -2.34 -23.10 -13.74
C ARG A 208 -1.32 -22.12 -14.34
N LEU A 209 -1.65 -20.82 -14.39
CA LEU A 209 -0.73 -19.79 -14.86
C LEU A 209 0.47 -19.65 -13.89
N LYS A 210 0.23 -19.73 -12.59
CA LYS A 210 1.30 -19.74 -11.58
C LYS A 210 2.28 -20.90 -11.78
N ALA A 211 1.78 -22.10 -12.08
CA ALA A 211 2.63 -23.27 -12.32
C ALA A 211 3.51 -23.11 -13.57
N ARG A 212 3.07 -22.32 -14.56
CA ARG A 212 3.85 -22.01 -15.78
C ARG A 212 4.78 -20.81 -15.60
N GLY A 213 4.57 -19.97 -14.58
CA GLY A 213 5.27 -18.71 -14.33
C GLY A 213 6.80 -18.79 -14.52
N PRO A 214 7.53 -19.74 -13.90
CA PRO A 214 8.99 -19.83 -14.05
C PRO A 214 9.48 -20.11 -15.48
N ARG A 215 8.61 -20.62 -16.35
CA ARG A 215 8.92 -20.99 -17.75
C ARG A 215 8.52 -19.93 -18.77
N ILE A 216 7.89 -18.85 -18.34
CA ILE A 216 7.49 -17.74 -19.21
C ILE A 216 8.75 -17.02 -19.69
N ARG A 217 8.92 -16.92 -21.01
CA ARG A 217 10.02 -16.20 -21.63
C ARG A 217 9.68 -14.71 -21.75
N ARG A 218 10.68 -13.82 -21.72
CA ARG A 218 10.52 -12.40 -22.07
C ARG A 218 9.94 -12.29 -23.48
N ASN A 219 9.08 -11.31 -23.69
CA ASN A 219 8.36 -11.03 -24.96
C ASN A 219 7.35 -12.11 -25.39
N ALA A 220 6.99 -13.06 -24.54
CA ALA A 220 6.11 -14.14 -24.96
C ALA A 220 4.64 -13.72 -25.07
N GLN A 221 4.13 -12.97 -24.14
CA GLN A 221 2.80 -12.35 -24.16
C GLN A 221 2.67 -11.43 -22.92
N GLY A 222 2.83 -10.14 -23.08
CA GLY A 222 2.82 -9.16 -21.96
C GLY A 222 1.58 -9.21 -21.05
N GLN A 223 0.48 -9.80 -21.51
CA GLN A 223 -0.72 -10.02 -20.68
C GLN A 223 -0.54 -11.12 -19.63
N GLU A 224 0.17 -12.21 -19.94
CA GLU A 224 0.39 -13.29 -18.97
C GLU A 224 1.30 -12.86 -17.83
N VAL A 225 2.36 -12.10 -18.15
CA VAL A 225 3.28 -11.52 -17.16
C VAL A 225 2.54 -10.52 -16.27
N ALA A 226 1.71 -9.66 -16.86
CA ALA A 226 0.90 -8.69 -16.13
C ALA A 226 -0.08 -9.38 -15.17
N LEU A 227 -0.83 -10.39 -15.64
CA LEU A 227 -1.78 -11.13 -14.81
C LEU A 227 -1.06 -11.92 -13.70
N LEU A 228 0.06 -12.57 -14.02
CA LEU A 228 0.84 -13.30 -13.03
C LEU A 228 1.33 -12.36 -11.92
N ALA A 229 1.92 -11.22 -12.30
CA ALA A 229 2.37 -10.20 -11.37
C ALA A 229 1.21 -9.60 -10.57
N ALA A 230 0.06 -9.34 -11.19
CA ALA A 230 -1.10 -8.77 -10.54
C ALA A 230 -1.71 -9.70 -9.48
N VAL A 231 -1.93 -10.97 -9.82
CA VAL A 231 -2.63 -11.93 -8.95
C VAL A 231 -1.72 -12.53 -7.89
N PHE A 232 -0.52 -13.00 -8.28
CA PHE A 232 0.38 -13.75 -7.38
C PHE A 232 1.53 -12.90 -6.83
N GLY A 233 1.83 -11.77 -7.45
CA GLY A 233 2.94 -10.93 -7.06
C GLY A 233 4.23 -11.28 -7.75
N PHE A 234 5.25 -10.49 -7.40
CA PHE A 234 6.55 -10.56 -8.05
C PHE A 234 7.34 -11.83 -7.73
N SER A 235 7.00 -12.54 -6.64
CA SER A 235 7.61 -13.83 -6.31
C SER A 235 7.28 -14.94 -7.29
N ALA A 236 6.20 -14.78 -8.08
CA ALA A 236 5.80 -15.74 -9.11
C ALA A 236 6.39 -15.44 -10.47
N LEU A 237 7.09 -14.31 -10.63
CA LEU A 237 7.73 -13.92 -11.89
C LEU A 237 9.06 -14.65 -12.11
N PRO A 238 9.46 -14.84 -13.37
CA PRO A 238 10.78 -15.34 -13.71
C PRO A 238 11.91 -14.49 -13.14
N THR A 239 13.04 -15.11 -12.82
CA THR A 239 14.23 -14.41 -12.31
C THR A 239 14.77 -13.34 -13.27
N ALA A 240 14.42 -13.44 -14.55
CA ALA A 240 14.75 -12.44 -15.57
C ALA A 240 14.34 -11.00 -15.20
N PHE A 241 13.27 -10.82 -14.40
CA PHE A 241 12.78 -9.50 -13.94
C PHE A 241 13.35 -9.08 -12.58
N ALA A 242 14.21 -9.90 -11.96
CA ALA A 242 14.75 -9.60 -10.63
C ALA A 242 15.58 -8.31 -10.59
N GLY A 243 16.27 -7.96 -11.68
CA GLY A 243 17.04 -6.73 -11.84
C GLY A 243 16.15 -5.49 -11.68
N THR A 244 15.12 -5.41 -12.49
CA THR A 244 14.15 -4.32 -12.49
C THR A 244 13.44 -4.18 -11.15
N LEU A 245 13.05 -5.31 -10.54
CA LEU A 245 12.41 -5.29 -9.22
C LEU A 245 13.34 -4.78 -8.11
N ARG A 246 14.65 -5.05 -8.20
CA ARG A 246 15.64 -4.49 -7.25
C ARG A 246 15.76 -2.98 -7.39
N MET A 247 15.72 -2.44 -8.62
CA MET A 247 15.78 -0.99 -8.86
C MET A 247 14.55 -0.26 -8.33
N LEU A 248 13.39 -0.91 -8.31
CA LEU A 248 12.13 -0.38 -7.80
C LEU A 248 12.00 -0.51 -6.27
N ARG A 249 12.96 -1.13 -5.58
CA ARG A 249 13.00 -1.09 -4.12
C ARG A 249 13.44 0.29 -3.64
N PRO A 250 12.75 0.88 -2.65
CA PRO A 250 13.28 2.06 -2.00
C PRO A 250 14.67 1.75 -1.43
N PRO A 251 15.62 2.67 -1.49
CA PRO A 251 16.92 2.47 -0.88
C PRO A 251 16.77 2.14 0.60
N ALA A 252 17.55 1.17 1.09
CA ALA A 252 17.43 0.63 2.45
C ALA A 252 17.57 1.68 3.57
N ASN A 253 18.17 2.85 3.26
CA ASN A 253 18.40 3.95 4.19
C ASN A 253 17.27 4.98 4.26
N SER A 254 16.19 4.85 3.49
CA SER A 254 15.02 5.72 3.61
C SER A 254 14.02 5.13 4.61
N SER A 255 14.43 4.96 5.86
CA SER A 255 13.53 4.78 7.00
C SER A 255 12.80 6.07 7.40
N SER A 256 12.85 7.12 6.56
CA SER A 256 11.92 8.22 6.63
C SER A 256 10.58 7.66 6.19
N GLY A 257 9.77 7.29 7.20
CA GLY A 257 8.36 7.04 7.03
C GLY A 257 7.78 8.18 6.22
N CYS A 258 7.55 7.95 4.91
CA CYS A 258 6.55 8.66 4.19
C CYS A 258 5.24 8.31 4.85
N GLY A 259 4.97 9.00 5.97
CA GLY A 259 3.62 9.23 6.41
C GLY A 259 2.93 9.67 5.13
N SER A 260 1.84 9.03 4.80
CA SER A 260 0.91 9.44 3.77
C SER A 260 0.35 10.82 4.18
N SER A 261 1.20 11.85 4.08
CA SER A 261 0.80 13.24 4.07
C SER A 261 -0.06 13.37 2.85
N GLY A 262 -1.34 13.51 3.11
CA GLY A 262 -2.34 13.71 2.12
C GLY A 262 -1.93 14.84 1.21
N CYS A 263 -1.98 14.62 -0.09
CA CYS A 263 -2.20 15.65 -1.07
C CYS A 263 -3.61 16.20 -0.83
N GLY A 264 -3.76 16.99 0.25
CA GLY A 264 -4.86 17.93 0.42
C GLY A 264 -4.48 19.11 -0.44
N GLY A 265 -5.32 19.40 -1.44
CA GLY A 265 -5.20 20.59 -2.24
C GLY A 265 -5.16 21.84 -1.36
N GLY A 266 -4.22 22.70 -1.62
CA GLY A 266 -4.04 23.99 -0.96
C GLY A 266 -2.80 24.62 -1.58
N GLY A 267 -3.01 25.60 -2.48
CA GLY A 267 -1.96 26.31 -3.20
C GLY A 267 -1.00 27.02 -2.25
N GLY A 268 0.25 27.09 -2.68
CA GLY A 268 1.31 27.83 -2.04
C GLY A 268 2.63 27.57 -2.71
N CYS A 269 2.80 28.04 -3.96
CA CYS A 269 4.11 28.18 -4.57
C CYS A 269 4.83 29.33 -3.90
N GLY A 270 5.62 29.07 -2.87
CA GLY A 270 6.58 30.01 -2.28
C GLY A 270 7.96 29.69 -2.82
N GLY A 271 8.47 30.50 -3.75
CA GLY A 271 9.82 30.47 -4.25
C GLY A 271 10.83 30.78 -3.15
N GLY A 272 11.96 30.09 -3.18
CA GLY A 272 13.12 30.30 -2.34
C GLY A 272 14.31 29.55 -2.89
N CYS A 273 14.80 29.97 -4.06
CA CYS A 273 16.15 29.66 -4.52
C CYS A 273 17.14 30.56 -3.80
N GLY A 274 17.76 30.07 -2.73
CA GLY A 274 18.92 30.68 -2.10
C GLY A 274 20.18 29.98 -2.59
N GLY A 275 20.88 30.65 -3.52
CA GLY A 275 22.24 30.26 -3.96
C GLY A 275 23.25 30.51 -2.84
N GLY A 276 24.29 29.68 -2.80
CA GLY A 276 25.44 29.82 -1.96
C GLY A 276 26.55 28.98 -2.50
N CYS A 277 27.22 29.48 -3.57
CA CYS A 277 28.56 29.07 -3.93
C CYS A 277 29.52 29.98 -3.17
N GLY A 278 30.49 29.40 -2.49
CA GLY A 278 31.55 30.14 -1.87
C GLY A 278 32.72 29.24 -1.45
N GLY A 279 33.86 29.43 -2.12
CA GLY A 279 35.16 29.07 -1.63
C GLY A 279 35.69 27.68 -1.91
#